data_9607bce5c005e5b6addb307045084507
#
_entry.id   9607bce5c005e5b6addb307045084507
#
_cell.length_a   1.000
_cell.length_b   1.000
_cell.length_c   1.000
_cell.angle_alpha   90.00
_cell.angle_beta   90.00
_cell.angle_gamma   90.00
#
_symmetry.space_group_name_H-M   'P 1'
#
loop_
_entity.id
_entity.type
_entity.pdbx_description
1 polymer ?
#
loop_
_entity_poly.entity_id
_entity_poly.type
_entity_poly.pdbx_seq_one_letter_code
_entity_poly.pdbx_strand_id
1 'polypeptide(L)'
;MSVTSGQNVKVSVEDRIAIVTIDHRPVNALNRQTMEELDRTMDALRTEEAVKVVILTGAGSLAFVAGADVKELSELPSAPEAQRMSVAGQQTFLKVQRFQKPVIAAINGVCLGGGLELAMACHLRISGDRVRFGQPEVNLGIMPGWGGTQRLTRLIGR
;
A
#
# COMPACT_ATOMS: atom_id res chain seq x y z
N MET A 1 -0.78 18.97 15.15
CA MET A 1 -0.25 19.30 13.80
C MET A 1 -1.11 18.55 12.80
N SER A 2 -1.61 19.18 11.74
CA SER A 2 -2.38 18.44 10.75
C SER A 2 -1.41 17.61 9.90
N VAL A 3 -1.66 16.31 9.78
CA VAL A 3 -0.93 15.46 8.84
C VAL A 3 -1.19 15.99 7.45
N THR A 4 -0.15 16.44 6.75
CA THR A 4 -0.29 17.09 5.46
C THR A 4 -0.48 16.04 4.37
N SER A 5 -1.55 16.18 3.58
CA SER A 5 -1.77 15.34 2.38
C SER A 5 -0.70 15.59 1.33
N GLY A 6 -0.22 14.53 0.72
CA GLY A 6 0.64 14.56 -0.46
C GLY A 6 -0.17 14.75 -1.76
N GLN A 7 0.50 14.58 -2.90
CA GLN A 7 -0.15 14.61 -4.21
C GLN A 7 -0.97 13.33 -4.45
N ASN A 8 -0.39 12.16 -4.14
CA ASN A 8 -0.96 10.83 -4.39
C ASN A 8 -1.47 10.15 -3.12
N VAL A 9 -1.14 10.68 -1.94
CA VAL A 9 -1.63 10.15 -0.66
C VAL A 9 -2.33 11.27 0.10
N LYS A 10 -3.64 11.13 0.24
CA LYS A 10 -4.50 12.09 0.95
C LYS A 10 -4.78 11.59 2.36
N VAL A 11 -4.86 12.50 3.31
CA VAL A 11 -5.18 12.18 4.70
C VAL A 11 -6.31 13.06 5.19
N SER A 12 -7.32 12.43 5.78
CA SER A 12 -8.34 13.11 6.59
C SER A 12 -8.39 12.45 7.96
N VAL A 13 -8.69 13.25 8.99
CA VAL A 13 -8.82 12.76 10.36
C VAL A 13 -10.19 13.18 10.90
N GLU A 14 -10.97 12.19 11.31
CA GLU A 14 -12.30 12.38 11.91
C GLU A 14 -12.46 11.35 13.03
N ASP A 15 -13.03 11.76 14.16
CA ASP A 15 -13.31 10.89 15.32
C ASP A 15 -12.12 9.99 15.73
N ARG A 16 -10.91 10.54 15.70
CA ARG A 16 -9.65 9.87 16.05
C ARG A 16 -9.24 8.77 15.05
N ILE A 17 -9.86 8.72 13.88
CA ILE A 17 -9.55 7.81 12.78
C ILE A 17 -8.88 8.62 11.67
N ALA A 18 -7.69 8.20 11.26
CA ALA A 18 -7.05 8.72 10.05
C ALA A 18 -7.45 7.87 8.86
N ILE A 19 -8.05 8.48 7.85
CA ILE A 19 -8.31 7.85 6.56
C ILE A 19 -7.20 8.28 5.61
N VAL A 20 -6.38 7.32 5.20
CA VAL A 20 -5.28 7.48 4.25
C VAL A 20 -5.76 6.93 2.91
N THR A 21 -5.94 7.81 1.94
CA THR A 21 -6.45 7.47 0.62
C THR A 21 -5.32 7.55 -0.40
N ILE A 22 -5.04 6.45 -1.09
CA ILE A 22 -4.13 6.41 -2.24
C ILE A 22 -4.91 6.90 -3.45
N ASP A 23 -4.51 8.03 -4.04
CA ASP A 23 -5.15 8.70 -5.18
C ASP A 23 -4.14 8.92 -6.30
N HIS A 24 -3.76 7.85 -6.96
CA HIS A 24 -2.90 7.86 -8.16
C HIS A 24 -3.64 7.20 -9.31
N ARG A 25 -4.46 8.00 -9.99
CA ARG A 25 -5.33 7.55 -11.08
C ARG A 25 -4.55 6.97 -12.27
N PRO A 26 -5.16 6.03 -13.02
CA PRO A 26 -6.57 5.60 -12.91
C PRO A 26 -6.79 4.47 -11.89
N VAL A 27 -5.75 3.74 -11.48
CA VAL A 27 -5.87 2.46 -10.73
C VAL A 27 -5.11 2.47 -9.40
N ASN A 28 -4.73 3.63 -8.93
CA ASN A 28 -4.01 3.81 -7.68
C ASN A 28 -2.68 3.02 -7.63
N ALA A 29 -1.97 2.97 -8.78
CA ALA A 29 -0.68 2.28 -8.86
C ALA A 29 0.36 2.91 -7.94
N LEU A 30 1.23 2.09 -7.35
CA LEU A 30 2.29 2.51 -6.47
C LEU A 30 3.55 2.83 -7.28
N ASN A 31 3.75 4.10 -7.58
CA ASN A 31 5.00 4.63 -8.09
C ASN A 31 5.91 5.09 -6.93
N ARG A 32 7.13 5.50 -7.23
CA ARG A 32 8.11 5.98 -6.24
C ARG A 32 7.53 7.09 -5.36
N GLN A 33 6.91 8.10 -5.97
CA GLN A 33 6.32 9.23 -5.25
C GLN A 33 5.22 8.78 -4.28
N THR A 34 4.31 7.91 -4.72
CA THR A 34 3.24 7.37 -3.88
C THR A 34 3.81 6.60 -2.68
N MET A 35 4.85 5.80 -2.91
CA MET A 35 5.52 5.04 -1.85
C MET A 35 6.22 5.95 -0.84
N GLU A 36 6.91 6.99 -1.29
CA GLU A 36 7.56 7.98 -0.41
C GLU A 36 6.53 8.78 0.39
N GLU A 37 5.41 9.16 -0.24
CA GLU A 37 4.31 9.85 0.44
C GLU A 37 3.64 8.97 1.49
N LEU A 38 3.40 7.69 1.17
CA LEU A 38 2.87 6.72 2.13
C LEU A 38 3.82 6.53 3.32
N ASP A 39 5.10 6.37 3.05
CA ASP A 39 6.12 6.19 4.09
C ASP A 39 6.14 7.38 5.08
N ARG A 40 6.19 8.61 4.55
CA ARG A 40 6.15 9.86 5.35
C ARG A 40 4.83 10.01 6.10
N THR A 41 3.71 9.65 5.47
CA THR A 41 2.38 9.69 6.09
C THR A 41 2.32 8.76 7.29
N MET A 42 2.82 7.55 7.17
CA MET A 42 2.86 6.60 8.29
C MET A 42 3.74 7.11 9.43
N ASP A 43 4.89 7.73 9.13
CA ASP A 43 5.73 8.34 10.18
C ASP A 43 5.01 9.48 10.92
N ALA A 44 4.34 10.36 10.20
CA ALA A 44 3.57 11.45 10.80
C ALA A 44 2.42 10.92 11.68
N LEU A 45 1.68 9.91 11.20
CA LEU A 45 0.57 9.29 11.95
C LEU A 45 1.03 8.50 13.18
N ARG A 46 2.29 8.06 13.22
CA ARG A 46 2.85 7.35 14.38
C ARG A 46 2.84 8.22 15.62
N THR A 47 3.23 9.48 15.47
CA THR A 47 3.37 10.44 16.57
C THR A 47 2.12 11.30 16.82
N GLU A 48 1.12 11.24 15.91
CA GLU A 48 -0.11 12.03 16.04
C GLU A 48 -1.03 11.43 17.13
N GLU A 49 -1.02 12.00 18.32
CA GLU A 49 -1.75 11.47 19.49
C GLU A 49 -3.27 11.49 19.32
N ALA A 50 -3.80 12.42 18.53
CA ALA A 50 -5.22 12.50 18.23
C ALA A 50 -5.73 11.30 17.42
N VAL A 51 -4.84 10.59 16.69
CA VAL A 51 -5.20 9.43 15.86
C VAL A 51 -5.01 8.15 16.65
N LYS A 52 -6.02 7.28 16.65
CA LYS A 52 -6.00 5.97 17.31
C LYS A 52 -6.09 4.80 16.34
N VAL A 53 -6.66 5.01 15.15
CA VAL A 53 -6.82 4.00 14.11
C VAL A 53 -6.47 4.61 12.77
N VAL A 54 -5.87 3.84 11.89
CA VAL A 54 -5.59 4.21 10.50
C VAL A 54 -6.39 3.31 9.58
N ILE A 55 -7.09 3.90 8.61
CA ILE A 55 -7.75 3.19 7.52
C ILE A 55 -7.01 3.53 6.22
N LEU A 56 -6.53 2.52 5.51
CA LEU A 56 -5.95 2.65 4.18
C LEU A 56 -7.01 2.27 3.13
N THR A 57 -7.21 3.12 2.13
CA THR A 57 -8.15 2.85 1.03
C THR A 57 -7.64 3.44 -0.28
N GLY A 58 -8.26 3.07 -1.41
CA GLY A 58 -7.99 3.66 -2.73
C GLY A 58 -9.03 4.72 -3.09
N ALA A 59 -8.63 5.74 -3.83
CA ALA A 59 -9.55 6.73 -4.37
C ALA A 59 -10.47 6.12 -5.43
N GLY A 60 -11.73 6.56 -5.47
CA GLY A 60 -12.73 6.06 -6.42
C GLY A 60 -13.23 4.66 -6.06
N SER A 61 -13.77 3.95 -7.05
CA SER A 61 -14.38 2.62 -6.85
C SER A 61 -13.77 1.52 -7.73
N LEU A 62 -12.79 1.87 -8.57
CA LEU A 62 -12.20 0.91 -9.52
C LEU A 62 -11.18 0.01 -8.86
N ALA A 63 -10.29 0.59 -8.08
CA ALA A 63 -9.19 -0.13 -7.45
C ALA A 63 -8.92 0.40 -6.04
N PHE A 64 -8.60 -0.51 -5.14
CA PHE A 64 -7.86 -0.19 -3.94
C PHE A 64 -6.45 0.24 -4.34
N VAL A 65 -5.67 -0.69 -4.88
CA VAL A 65 -4.36 -0.49 -5.49
C VAL A 65 -4.11 -1.64 -6.48
N ALA A 66 -3.83 -1.32 -7.74
CA ALA A 66 -3.65 -2.34 -8.79
C ALA A 66 -2.19 -2.81 -8.96
N GLY A 67 -1.32 -2.52 -8.02
CA GLY A 67 0.08 -2.95 -8.02
C GLY A 67 1.08 -1.81 -8.12
N ALA A 68 2.34 -2.16 -8.35
CA ALA A 68 3.38 -1.20 -8.69
C ALA A 68 3.14 -0.59 -10.07
N ASP A 69 3.66 0.61 -10.30
CA ASP A 69 3.61 1.24 -11.62
C ASP A 69 4.53 0.48 -12.59
N VAL A 70 3.91 -0.28 -13.52
CA VAL A 70 4.63 -1.13 -14.47
C VAL A 70 5.49 -0.30 -15.42
N LYS A 71 5.06 0.93 -15.74
CA LYS A 71 5.86 1.82 -16.60
C LYS A 71 7.15 2.21 -15.88
N GLU A 72 7.06 2.65 -14.63
CA GLU A 72 8.24 2.98 -13.83
C GLU A 72 9.16 1.78 -13.65
N LEU A 73 8.60 0.58 -13.42
CA LEU A 73 9.37 -0.66 -13.34
C LEU A 73 10.15 -0.97 -14.63
N SER A 74 9.52 -0.76 -15.80
CA SER A 74 10.16 -1.02 -17.10
C SER A 74 11.28 -0.01 -17.45
N GLU A 75 11.26 1.16 -16.83
CA GLU A 75 12.23 2.24 -17.04
C GLU A 75 13.39 2.20 -16.03
N LEU A 76 13.45 1.20 -15.14
CA LEU A 76 14.53 1.10 -14.16
C LEU A 76 15.89 0.89 -14.86
N PRO A 77 16.88 1.73 -14.58
CA PRO A 77 18.13 1.75 -15.36
C PRO A 77 19.07 0.60 -15.04
N SER A 78 18.90 -0.08 -13.91
CA SER A 78 19.83 -1.13 -13.47
C SER A 78 19.25 -2.03 -12.38
N ALA A 79 19.82 -3.24 -12.25
CA ALA A 79 19.49 -4.16 -11.18
C ALA A 79 19.73 -3.58 -9.77
N PRO A 80 20.80 -2.82 -9.48
CA PRO A 80 20.96 -2.13 -8.20
C PRO A 80 19.85 -1.14 -7.89
N GLU A 81 19.30 -0.43 -8.88
CA GLU A 81 18.16 0.49 -8.68
C GLU A 81 16.88 -0.28 -8.37
N ALA A 82 16.63 -1.36 -9.09
CA ALA A 82 15.52 -2.27 -8.82
C ALA A 82 15.59 -2.85 -7.40
N GLN A 83 16.79 -3.24 -6.96
CA GLN A 83 17.01 -3.72 -5.59
C GLN A 83 16.71 -2.63 -4.57
N ARG A 84 17.20 -1.40 -4.75
CA ARG A 84 16.91 -0.27 -3.85
C ARG A 84 15.41 0.00 -3.75
N MET A 85 14.70 0.03 -4.88
CA MET A 85 13.25 0.20 -4.91
C MET A 85 12.51 -0.92 -4.18
N SER A 86 12.92 -2.16 -4.38
CA SER A 86 12.35 -3.33 -3.68
C SER A 86 12.56 -3.23 -2.17
N VAL A 87 13.78 -2.91 -1.73
CA VAL A 87 14.09 -2.75 -0.31
C VAL A 87 13.30 -1.60 0.32
N ALA A 88 13.20 -0.45 -0.35
CA ALA A 88 12.42 0.68 0.14
C ALA A 88 10.93 0.31 0.34
N GLY A 89 10.33 -0.37 -0.65
CA GLY A 89 8.94 -0.83 -0.53
C GLY A 89 8.74 -1.85 0.58
N GLN A 90 9.69 -2.79 0.76
CA GLN A 90 9.67 -3.72 1.88
C GLN A 90 9.71 -3.00 3.23
N GLN A 91 10.54 -1.97 3.38
CA GLN A 91 10.65 -1.18 4.61
C GLN A 91 9.36 -0.42 4.90
N THR A 92 8.75 0.22 3.89
CA THR A 92 7.47 0.91 4.04
C THR A 92 6.37 -0.06 4.48
N PHE A 93 6.26 -1.23 3.85
CA PHE A 93 5.23 -2.21 4.23
C PHE A 93 5.51 -2.87 5.58
N LEU A 94 6.77 -3.04 5.94
CA LEU A 94 7.14 -3.51 7.27
C LEU A 94 6.78 -2.46 8.35
N LYS A 95 6.93 -1.17 8.04
CA LYS A 95 6.48 -0.07 8.90
C LYS A 95 4.96 -0.14 9.13
N VAL A 96 4.16 -0.39 8.08
CA VAL A 96 2.70 -0.61 8.19
C VAL A 96 2.41 -1.82 9.08
N GLN A 97 3.08 -2.94 8.85
CA GLN A 97 2.87 -4.19 9.61
C GLN A 97 3.22 -4.06 11.09
N ARG A 98 4.23 -3.24 11.44
CA ARG A 98 4.71 -3.01 12.81
C ARG A 98 4.13 -1.74 13.42
N PHE A 99 3.11 -1.16 12.79
CA PHE A 99 2.53 0.08 13.28
C PHE A 99 1.86 -0.14 14.63
N GLN A 100 2.06 0.78 15.57
CA GLN A 100 1.57 0.63 16.95
C GLN A 100 0.08 0.92 17.13
N LYS A 101 -0.56 1.48 16.11
CA LYS A 101 -2.01 1.70 16.07
C LYS A 101 -2.62 0.72 15.07
N PRO A 102 -3.87 0.26 15.25
CA PRO A 102 -4.53 -0.57 14.25
C PRO A 102 -4.52 0.08 12.86
N VAL A 103 -4.09 -0.66 11.86
CA VAL A 103 -4.15 -0.28 10.45
C VAL A 103 -5.09 -1.24 9.73
N ILE A 104 -6.13 -0.70 9.13
CA ILE A 104 -7.19 -1.44 8.45
C ILE A 104 -7.12 -1.15 6.95
N ALA A 105 -6.97 -2.16 6.12
CA ALA A 105 -7.17 -2.02 4.68
C ALA A 105 -8.67 -2.09 4.37
N ALA A 106 -9.26 -0.97 3.97
CA ALA A 106 -10.61 -0.91 3.42
C ALA A 106 -10.54 -1.04 1.89
N ILE A 107 -10.69 -2.29 1.42
CA ILE A 107 -10.42 -2.67 0.04
C ILE A 107 -11.68 -2.46 -0.79
N ASN A 108 -11.71 -1.35 -1.50
CA ASN A 108 -12.87 -0.83 -2.23
C ASN A 108 -12.91 -1.18 -3.72
N GLY A 109 -11.97 -1.97 -4.21
CA GLY A 109 -11.89 -2.37 -5.62
C GLY A 109 -10.73 -3.33 -5.88
N VAL A 110 -10.25 -3.40 -7.10
CA VAL A 110 -9.15 -4.28 -7.52
C VAL A 110 -7.93 -4.12 -6.59
N CYS A 111 -7.38 -5.24 -6.12
CA CYS A 111 -6.27 -5.31 -5.17
C CYS A 111 -5.24 -6.33 -5.67
N LEU A 112 -4.26 -5.88 -6.44
CA LEU A 112 -3.32 -6.75 -7.16
C LEU A 112 -1.87 -6.42 -6.83
N GLY A 113 -0.99 -7.42 -6.93
CA GLY A 113 0.45 -7.25 -6.80
C GLY A 113 0.84 -6.50 -5.53
N GLY A 114 1.60 -5.41 -5.68
CA GLY A 114 1.98 -4.53 -4.58
C GLY A 114 0.80 -3.99 -3.76
N GLY A 115 -0.39 -3.86 -4.35
CA GLY A 115 -1.60 -3.50 -3.64
C GLY A 115 -2.07 -4.59 -2.68
N LEU A 116 -2.01 -5.85 -3.11
CA LEU A 116 -2.29 -6.98 -2.22
C LEU A 116 -1.18 -7.12 -1.16
N GLU A 117 0.08 -6.86 -1.50
CA GLU A 117 1.18 -6.86 -0.54
C GLU A 117 0.99 -5.79 0.55
N LEU A 118 0.51 -4.58 0.17
CA LEU A 118 0.14 -3.51 1.12
C LEU A 118 -1.04 -3.95 2.00
N ALA A 119 -2.11 -4.47 1.41
CA ALA A 119 -3.27 -4.95 2.15
C ALA A 119 -2.90 -6.04 3.16
N MET A 120 -2.01 -6.98 2.78
CA MET A 120 -1.50 -8.02 3.67
C MET A 120 -0.57 -7.49 4.77
N ALA A 121 0.06 -6.34 4.57
CA ALA A 121 0.86 -5.67 5.59
C ALA A 121 -0.02 -4.97 6.65
N CYS A 122 -1.27 -4.64 6.35
CA CYS A 122 -2.22 -4.10 7.32
C CYS A 122 -2.62 -5.16 8.36
N HIS A 123 -3.06 -4.71 9.55
CA HIS A 123 -3.49 -5.60 10.63
C HIS A 123 -4.81 -6.29 10.28
N LEU A 124 -5.77 -5.56 9.73
CA LEU A 124 -7.08 -6.06 9.31
C LEU A 124 -7.34 -5.72 7.85
N ARG A 125 -8.15 -6.53 7.18
CA ARG A 125 -8.59 -6.35 5.80
C ARG A 125 -10.10 -6.50 5.76
N ILE A 126 -10.77 -5.52 5.16
CA ILE A 126 -12.23 -5.52 4.93
C ILE A 126 -12.44 -5.27 3.44
N SER A 127 -13.25 -6.09 2.80
CA SER A 127 -13.58 -5.94 1.38
C SER A 127 -15.05 -6.26 1.12
N GLY A 128 -15.57 -5.74 0.03
CA GLY A 128 -16.84 -6.22 -0.52
C GLY A 128 -16.69 -7.54 -1.27
N ASP A 129 -17.80 -8.14 -1.63
CA ASP A 129 -17.89 -9.43 -2.32
C ASP A 129 -17.40 -9.41 -3.78
N ARG A 130 -17.35 -8.23 -4.40
CA ARG A 130 -16.93 -8.03 -5.80
C ARG A 130 -15.47 -7.67 -5.99
N VAL A 131 -14.69 -7.63 -4.91
CA VAL A 131 -13.26 -7.31 -4.97
C VAL A 131 -12.49 -8.47 -5.59
N ARG A 132 -11.48 -8.13 -6.41
CA ARG A 132 -10.56 -9.11 -7.00
C ARG A 132 -9.18 -8.96 -6.38
N PHE A 133 -8.65 -10.07 -5.90
CA PHE A 133 -7.31 -10.19 -5.34
C PHE A 133 -6.42 -11.01 -6.24
N GLY A 134 -5.13 -10.71 -6.29
CA GLY A 134 -4.15 -11.51 -7.03
C GLY A 134 -2.72 -11.02 -6.90
N GLN A 135 -1.81 -11.94 -7.20
CA GLN A 135 -0.36 -11.68 -7.35
C GLN A 135 0.01 -12.01 -8.81
N PRO A 136 -0.23 -11.08 -9.76
CA PRO A 136 -0.03 -11.35 -11.19
C PRO A 136 1.41 -11.16 -11.66
N GLU A 137 2.37 -10.94 -10.78
CA GLU A 137 3.76 -10.60 -11.07
C GLU A 137 4.43 -11.61 -12.01
N VAL A 138 4.07 -12.89 -11.92
CA VAL A 138 4.58 -13.94 -12.82
C VAL A 138 4.26 -13.66 -14.29
N ASN A 139 3.17 -12.96 -14.59
CA ASN A 139 2.81 -12.58 -15.96
C ASN A 139 3.75 -11.51 -16.53
N LEU A 140 4.51 -10.84 -15.67
CA LEU A 140 5.55 -9.88 -16.03
C LEU A 140 6.96 -10.46 -15.93
N GLY A 141 7.09 -11.78 -15.63
CA GLY A 141 8.38 -12.44 -15.46
C GLY A 141 9.13 -12.03 -14.18
N ILE A 142 8.43 -11.49 -13.18
CA ILE A 142 9.00 -11.08 -11.89
C ILE A 142 8.33 -11.78 -10.71
N MET A 143 8.87 -11.63 -9.53
CA MET A 143 8.28 -12.11 -8.27
C MET A 143 7.70 -10.94 -7.47
N PRO A 144 6.70 -11.20 -6.58
CA PRO A 144 6.25 -10.21 -5.60
C PRO A 144 7.43 -9.70 -4.77
N GLY A 145 7.74 -8.40 -4.90
CA GLY A 145 8.96 -7.80 -4.38
C GLY A 145 8.84 -7.20 -2.98
N TRP A 146 7.62 -6.98 -2.48
CA TRP A 146 7.35 -6.25 -1.23
C TRP A 146 6.79 -7.13 -0.11
N GLY A 147 7.01 -8.45 -0.21
CA GLY A 147 6.75 -9.43 0.83
C GLY A 147 5.55 -10.34 0.58
N GLY A 148 4.95 -10.29 -0.62
CA GLY A 148 3.83 -11.15 -1.00
C GLY A 148 4.14 -12.63 -0.88
N THR A 149 5.32 -13.06 -1.32
CA THR A 149 5.79 -14.45 -1.22
C THR A 149 5.77 -14.98 0.21
N GLN A 150 5.89 -14.11 1.21
CA GLN A 150 5.91 -14.48 2.61
C GLN A 150 4.55 -14.28 3.29
N ARG A 151 3.87 -13.15 3.01
CA ARG A 151 2.60 -12.84 3.67
C ARG A 151 1.46 -13.69 3.17
N LEU A 152 1.35 -13.88 1.84
CA LEU A 152 0.24 -14.62 1.26
C LEU A 152 0.23 -16.07 1.76
N THR A 153 1.36 -16.77 1.66
CA THR A 153 1.47 -18.17 2.08
C THR A 153 1.19 -18.37 3.58
N ARG A 154 1.49 -17.38 4.42
CA ARG A 154 1.17 -17.44 5.85
C ARG A 154 -0.30 -17.19 6.14
N LEU A 155 -0.97 -16.41 5.29
CA LEU A 155 -2.38 -16.06 5.50
C LEU A 155 -3.34 -17.14 4.99
N ILE A 156 -3.05 -17.77 3.87
CA ILE A 156 -3.98 -18.70 3.19
C ILE A 156 -3.46 -20.15 3.11
N GLY A 157 -2.22 -20.40 3.52
CA GLY A 157 -1.57 -21.70 3.34
C GLY A 157 -0.95 -21.85 1.94
N ARG A 158 -0.59 -23.10 1.61
CA ARG A 158 -0.02 -23.50 0.31
C ARG A 158 -1.10 -24.04 -0.60
#